data_58e3c8c4baf869867a418e8162cb978d
#
_entry.id   58e3c8c4baf869867a418e8162cb978d
#
_cell.length_a   1.000
_cell.length_b   1.000
_cell.length_c   1.000
_cell.angle_alpha   90.00
_cell.angle_beta   90.00
_cell.angle_gamma   90.00
#
_symmetry.space_group_name_H-M   'P 1'
#
loop_
_entity.id
_entity.type
_entity.pdbx_description
1 polymer ?
#
loop_
_entity_poly.entity_id
_entity_poly.type
_entity_poly.pdbx_seq_one_letter_code
_entity_poly.pdbx_strand_id
1 'polypeptide(L)'
;LVYFVEEMLQSKGLSFAGSTVIVSGSGNVSMYAIQKATELGAKVVACSDSNGYVYDKDGINFETVRRLKEVERKRIREYVNFHPNAVYFEGCSGIWNIPCDIALPCATQNEIDEQSAKALVANGVKAIGEGANMPSTLEAIEVFLRNGVLFGPAKAANAGGVAVSALEMSQNSMRSAWTFEEVDAKLRQIMKNIYTSSVKAAEEYDYPGNLVVGSNIAGFLRVADAMLAQGVI
;
A
#
# COMPACT_ATOMS: atom_id res chain seq x y z
N LEU A 1 -3.37 -0.35 4.28
CA LEU A 1 -2.95 -0.12 2.91
C LEU A 1 -4.00 -0.57 1.90
N VAL A 2 -4.29 -1.88 1.86
CA VAL A 2 -5.19 -2.46 0.84
C VAL A 2 -6.59 -1.87 0.93
N TYR A 3 -7.14 -1.62 2.10
CA TYR A 3 -8.43 -0.94 2.27
C TYR A 3 -8.43 0.50 1.76
N PHE A 4 -7.34 1.23 1.95
CA PHE A 4 -7.24 2.58 1.40
C PHE A 4 -7.23 2.57 -0.14
N VAL A 5 -6.46 1.65 -0.72
CA VAL A 5 -6.39 1.47 -2.19
C VAL A 5 -7.75 0.98 -2.73
N GLU A 6 -8.46 0.12 -2.00
CA GLU A 6 -9.82 -0.31 -2.36
C GLU A 6 -10.78 0.88 -2.51
N GLU A 7 -10.77 1.83 -1.55
CA GLU A 7 -11.59 3.05 -1.62
C GLU A 7 -11.18 3.93 -2.83
N MET A 8 -9.87 4.06 -3.12
CA MET A 8 -9.38 4.76 -4.31
C MET A 8 -9.91 4.12 -5.60
N LEU A 9 -9.81 2.80 -5.72
CA LEU A 9 -10.28 2.05 -6.89
C LEU A 9 -11.79 2.20 -7.07
N GLN A 10 -12.57 2.01 -6.00
CA GLN A 10 -14.03 2.12 -6.01
C GLN A 10 -14.51 3.49 -6.48
N SER A 11 -13.80 4.57 -6.15
CA SER A 11 -14.11 5.94 -6.60
C SER A 11 -14.07 6.11 -8.12
N LYS A 12 -13.41 5.18 -8.82
CA LYS A 12 -13.29 5.15 -10.29
C LYS A 12 -13.99 3.93 -10.93
N GLY A 13 -14.81 3.22 -10.16
CA GLY A 13 -15.47 2.01 -10.64
C GLY A 13 -14.52 0.84 -10.90
N LEU A 14 -13.34 0.87 -10.30
CA LEU A 14 -12.32 -0.18 -10.36
C LEU A 14 -12.36 -1.03 -9.09
N SER A 15 -11.69 -2.19 -9.10
CA SER A 15 -11.58 -3.09 -7.94
C SER A 15 -10.29 -3.88 -7.97
N PHE A 16 -9.94 -4.52 -6.86
CA PHE A 16 -8.88 -5.53 -6.84
C PHE A 16 -9.26 -6.80 -7.62
N ALA A 17 -10.53 -7.14 -7.66
CA ALA A 17 -11.00 -8.34 -8.34
C ALA A 17 -10.62 -8.32 -9.83
N GLY A 18 -9.85 -9.34 -10.25
CA GLY A 18 -9.35 -9.47 -11.61
C GLY A 18 -8.15 -8.57 -11.97
N SER A 19 -7.69 -7.73 -11.06
CA SER A 19 -6.51 -6.87 -11.28
C SER A 19 -5.20 -7.64 -11.07
N THR A 20 -4.20 -7.29 -11.87
CA THR A 20 -2.81 -7.73 -11.68
C THR A 20 -2.11 -6.77 -10.72
N VAL A 21 -1.49 -7.32 -9.67
CA VAL A 21 -0.84 -6.54 -8.62
C VAL A 21 0.63 -6.94 -8.48
N ILE A 22 1.49 -5.95 -8.25
CA ILE A 22 2.87 -6.17 -7.82
C ILE A 22 3.08 -5.57 -6.43
N VAL A 23 3.86 -6.25 -5.59
CA VAL A 23 4.14 -5.83 -4.22
C VAL A 23 5.64 -5.89 -4.00
N SER A 24 6.28 -4.77 -3.67
CA SER A 24 7.70 -4.82 -3.30
C SER A 24 7.88 -5.29 -1.85
N GLY A 25 9.03 -5.91 -1.59
CA GLY A 25 9.34 -6.47 -0.28
C GLY A 25 8.78 -7.87 -0.05
N SER A 26 9.17 -8.44 1.07
CA SER A 26 8.73 -9.74 1.59
C SER A 26 8.72 -9.77 3.13
N GLY A 27 8.65 -8.59 3.75
CA GLY A 27 8.44 -8.42 5.19
C GLY A 27 6.94 -8.39 5.55
N ASN A 28 6.61 -8.05 6.80
CA ASN A 28 5.23 -8.06 7.30
C ASN A 28 4.27 -7.24 6.42
N VAL A 29 4.64 -5.99 6.09
CA VAL A 29 3.77 -5.12 5.27
C VAL A 29 3.48 -5.77 3.93
N SER A 30 4.51 -6.26 3.25
CA SER A 30 4.38 -6.90 1.94
C SER A 30 3.57 -8.18 2.00
N MET A 31 3.86 -9.06 2.96
CA MET A 31 3.18 -10.35 3.09
C MET A 31 1.67 -10.18 3.29
N TYR A 32 1.29 -9.31 4.22
CA TYR A 32 -0.14 -9.08 4.47
C TYR A 32 -0.83 -8.24 3.40
N ALA A 33 -0.08 -7.41 2.64
CA ALA A 33 -0.61 -6.78 1.43
C ALA A 33 -0.89 -7.82 0.33
N ILE A 34 0.02 -8.79 0.12
CA ILE A 34 -0.18 -9.92 -0.79
C ILE A 34 -1.43 -10.72 -0.39
N GLN A 35 -1.53 -11.10 0.88
CA GLN A 35 -2.66 -11.85 1.39
C GLN A 35 -3.97 -11.12 1.14
N LYS A 36 -4.08 -9.88 1.62
CA LYS A 36 -5.34 -9.12 1.54
C LYS A 36 -5.73 -8.79 0.10
N ALA A 37 -4.78 -8.41 -0.77
CA ALA A 37 -5.07 -8.18 -2.18
C ALA A 37 -5.59 -9.45 -2.87
N THR A 38 -5.00 -10.62 -2.54
CA THR A 38 -5.47 -11.92 -3.06
C THR A 38 -6.86 -12.28 -2.54
N GLU A 39 -7.15 -12.03 -1.26
CA GLU A 39 -8.49 -12.22 -0.67
C GLU A 39 -9.56 -11.36 -1.35
N LEU A 40 -9.18 -10.16 -1.84
CA LEU A 40 -10.06 -9.28 -2.61
C LEU A 40 -10.14 -9.62 -4.10
N GLY A 41 -9.58 -10.76 -4.52
CA GLY A 41 -9.67 -11.29 -5.86
C GLY A 41 -8.63 -10.78 -6.86
N ALA A 42 -7.57 -10.13 -6.39
CA ALA A 42 -6.44 -9.76 -7.24
C ALA A 42 -5.50 -10.93 -7.50
N LYS A 43 -4.76 -10.84 -8.60
CA LYS A 43 -3.61 -11.70 -8.86
C LYS A 43 -2.33 -10.95 -8.53
N VAL A 44 -1.70 -11.25 -7.40
CA VAL A 44 -0.39 -10.70 -7.07
C VAL A 44 0.67 -11.51 -7.81
N VAL A 45 1.38 -10.93 -8.76
CA VAL A 45 2.30 -11.65 -9.67
C VAL A 45 3.78 -11.47 -9.31
N ALA A 46 4.12 -10.56 -8.42
CA ALA A 46 5.52 -10.36 -8.03
C ALA A 46 5.66 -9.89 -6.60
N CYS A 47 6.76 -10.31 -5.97
CA CYS A 47 7.26 -9.75 -4.72
C CYS A 47 8.79 -9.72 -4.72
N SER A 48 9.41 -8.90 -3.84
CA SER A 48 10.86 -8.69 -3.83
C SER A 48 11.48 -8.81 -2.46
N ASP A 49 12.80 -8.90 -2.42
CA ASP A 49 13.61 -8.58 -1.25
C ASP A 49 14.80 -7.70 -1.68
N SER A 50 15.74 -7.44 -0.78
CA SER A 50 16.88 -6.56 -1.08
C SER A 50 17.83 -7.09 -2.18
N ASN A 51 17.73 -8.36 -2.56
CA ASN A 51 18.61 -8.98 -3.54
C ASN A 51 17.97 -9.06 -4.93
N GLY A 52 16.63 -9.16 -4.99
CA GLY A 52 15.93 -9.31 -6.25
C GLY A 52 14.44 -9.49 -6.08
N TYR A 53 13.78 -9.93 -7.13
CA TYR A 53 12.34 -10.16 -7.12
C TYR A 53 11.98 -11.49 -7.78
N VAL A 54 10.84 -12.03 -7.38
CA VAL A 54 10.20 -13.18 -7.99
C VAL A 54 9.01 -12.69 -8.79
N TYR A 55 8.90 -13.19 -10.02
CA TYR A 55 7.72 -13.08 -10.85
C TYR A 55 7.08 -14.45 -11.02
N ASP A 56 5.81 -14.57 -10.70
CA ASP A 56 5.00 -15.76 -10.89
C ASP A 56 3.70 -15.40 -11.61
N LYS A 57 3.60 -15.80 -12.88
CA LYS A 57 2.43 -15.53 -13.71
C LYS A 57 1.13 -16.17 -13.18
N ASP A 58 1.27 -17.24 -12.38
CA ASP A 58 0.15 -17.97 -11.80
C ASP A 58 -0.34 -17.33 -10.50
N GLY A 59 0.46 -16.44 -9.94
CA GLY A 59 0.20 -15.68 -8.71
C GLY A 59 1.08 -16.12 -7.56
N ILE A 60 1.56 -15.14 -6.79
CA ILE A 60 2.40 -15.36 -5.61
C ILE A 60 1.60 -16.10 -4.53
N ASN A 61 2.11 -17.24 -4.09
CA ASN A 61 1.54 -18.01 -3.00
C ASN A 61 1.98 -17.43 -1.65
N PHE A 62 1.03 -16.88 -0.91
CA PHE A 62 1.27 -16.25 0.40
C PHE A 62 1.92 -17.21 1.40
N GLU A 63 1.42 -18.46 1.49
CA GLU A 63 1.92 -19.42 2.47
C GLU A 63 3.37 -19.80 2.21
N THR A 64 3.79 -19.89 0.94
CA THR A 64 5.19 -20.14 0.58
C THR A 64 6.07 -18.95 0.97
N VAL A 65 5.63 -17.72 0.70
CA VAL A 65 6.37 -16.51 1.11
C VAL A 65 6.48 -16.46 2.64
N ARG A 66 5.37 -16.65 3.36
CA ARG A 66 5.33 -16.67 4.82
C ARG A 66 6.29 -17.72 5.40
N ARG A 67 6.24 -18.95 4.90
CA ARG A 67 7.14 -20.03 5.33
C ARG A 67 8.60 -19.65 5.13
N LEU A 68 8.96 -19.15 3.96
CA LEU A 68 10.34 -18.75 3.65
C LEU A 68 10.82 -17.63 4.57
N LYS A 69 9.97 -16.64 4.86
CA LYS A 69 10.38 -15.44 5.59
C LYS A 69 10.28 -15.59 7.11
N GLU A 70 9.19 -16.13 7.63
CA GLU A 70 8.94 -16.22 9.07
C GLU A 70 9.54 -17.49 9.68
N VAL A 71 9.44 -18.63 8.99
CA VAL A 71 9.87 -19.92 9.53
C VAL A 71 11.32 -20.24 9.15
N GLU A 72 11.60 -20.24 7.85
CA GLU A 72 12.93 -20.65 7.34
C GLU A 72 13.95 -19.51 7.32
N ARG A 73 13.51 -18.25 7.43
CA ARG A 73 14.34 -17.04 7.38
C ARG A 73 15.25 -16.95 6.15
N LYS A 74 14.74 -17.44 5.03
CA LYS A 74 15.44 -17.50 3.74
C LYS A 74 15.13 -16.28 2.87
N ARG A 75 15.89 -16.16 1.77
CA ARG A 75 15.67 -15.15 0.73
C ARG A 75 14.53 -15.56 -0.20
N ILE A 76 13.89 -14.55 -0.83
CA ILE A 76 12.75 -14.81 -1.72
C ILE A 76 13.13 -15.62 -2.95
N ARG A 77 14.40 -15.63 -3.35
CA ARG A 77 14.89 -16.45 -4.46
C ARG A 77 14.58 -17.95 -4.29
N GLU A 78 14.46 -18.43 -3.04
CA GLU A 78 14.14 -19.84 -2.77
C GLU A 78 12.69 -20.20 -3.15
N TYR A 79 11.85 -19.21 -3.43
CA TYR A 79 10.45 -19.39 -3.84
C TYR A 79 10.35 -20.26 -5.11
N VAL A 80 11.26 -20.08 -6.07
CA VAL A 80 11.24 -20.83 -7.34
C VAL A 80 11.46 -22.34 -7.16
N ASN A 81 11.99 -22.78 -6.02
CA ASN A 81 12.14 -24.20 -5.72
C ASN A 81 10.79 -24.89 -5.44
N PHE A 82 9.77 -24.12 -5.09
CA PHE A 82 8.42 -24.61 -4.76
C PHE A 82 7.41 -24.32 -5.88
N HIS A 83 7.72 -23.36 -6.75
CA HIS A 83 6.86 -22.89 -7.83
C HIS A 83 7.63 -22.90 -9.16
N PRO A 84 7.56 -24.00 -9.93
CA PRO A 84 8.37 -24.18 -11.14
C PRO A 84 8.12 -23.15 -12.25
N ASN A 85 6.94 -22.50 -12.26
CA ASN A 85 6.59 -21.47 -13.22
C ASN A 85 7.09 -20.07 -12.82
N ALA A 86 7.55 -19.93 -11.58
CA ALA A 86 8.09 -18.67 -11.09
C ALA A 86 9.53 -18.47 -11.56
N VAL A 87 9.88 -17.21 -11.80
CA VAL A 87 11.25 -16.83 -12.22
C VAL A 87 11.79 -15.81 -11.20
N TYR A 88 13.04 -16.00 -10.82
CA TYR A 88 13.76 -15.05 -9.98
C TYR A 88 14.67 -14.16 -10.83
N PHE A 89 14.70 -12.89 -10.53
CA PHE A 89 15.56 -11.89 -11.14
C PHE A 89 16.39 -11.19 -10.07
N GLU A 90 17.66 -10.99 -10.33
CA GLU A 90 18.53 -10.21 -9.47
C GLU A 90 18.27 -8.70 -9.64
N GLY A 91 18.43 -7.94 -8.55
CA GLY A 91 18.14 -6.51 -8.54
C GLY A 91 16.66 -6.21 -8.29
N CYS A 92 16.35 -5.59 -7.15
CA CYS A 92 14.97 -5.39 -6.70
C CYS A 92 14.18 -4.37 -7.54
N SER A 93 14.85 -3.36 -8.13
CA SER A 93 14.18 -2.30 -8.91
C SER A 93 13.51 -2.79 -10.20
N GLY A 94 13.95 -3.94 -10.73
CA GLY A 94 13.35 -4.53 -11.93
C GLY A 94 11.86 -4.88 -11.80
N ILE A 95 11.36 -5.02 -10.58
CA ILE A 95 9.95 -5.30 -10.31
C ILE A 95 9.02 -4.24 -10.90
N TRP A 96 9.47 -2.98 -10.99
CA TRP A 96 8.68 -1.85 -11.50
C TRP A 96 8.51 -1.85 -13.03
N ASN A 97 9.21 -2.75 -13.74
CA ASN A 97 9.03 -2.97 -15.18
C ASN A 97 7.95 -4.00 -15.51
N ILE A 98 7.39 -4.67 -14.52
CA ILE A 98 6.34 -5.68 -14.72
C ILE A 98 5.01 -4.97 -14.99
N PRO A 99 4.31 -5.30 -16.10
CA PRO A 99 2.96 -4.78 -16.35
C PRO A 99 2.00 -5.16 -15.22
N CYS A 100 1.32 -4.17 -14.66
CA CYS A 100 0.36 -4.38 -13.58
C CYS A 100 -0.72 -3.29 -13.58
N ASP A 101 -1.86 -3.59 -12.98
CA ASP A 101 -2.92 -2.61 -12.73
C ASP A 101 -2.65 -1.81 -11.45
N ILE A 102 -2.07 -2.46 -10.43
CA ILE A 102 -1.86 -1.87 -9.12
C ILE A 102 -0.43 -2.20 -8.65
N ALA A 103 0.29 -1.19 -8.17
CA ALA A 103 1.60 -1.39 -7.54
C ALA A 103 1.55 -0.95 -6.06
N LEU A 104 2.04 -1.82 -5.19
CA LEU A 104 2.08 -1.62 -3.75
C LEU A 104 3.54 -1.62 -3.27
N PRO A 105 4.22 -0.46 -3.24
CA PRO A 105 5.57 -0.35 -2.70
C PRO A 105 5.54 -0.53 -1.17
N CYS A 106 6.05 -1.68 -0.71
CA CYS A 106 5.99 -2.12 0.69
C CYS A 106 7.37 -2.47 1.27
N ALA A 107 8.47 -2.17 0.57
CA ALA A 107 9.79 -2.57 1.01
C ALA A 107 10.53 -1.45 1.74
N THR A 108 10.92 -0.40 1.05
CA THR A 108 11.80 0.61 1.62
C THR A 108 11.57 2.00 1.02
N GLN A 109 12.13 2.98 1.69
CA GLN A 109 12.15 4.38 1.28
C GLN A 109 12.89 4.56 -0.06
N ASN A 110 12.36 5.44 -0.92
CA ASN A 110 12.92 5.82 -2.22
C ASN A 110 13.18 4.64 -3.17
N GLU A 111 12.34 3.62 -3.12
CA GLU A 111 12.44 2.44 -4.01
C GLU A 111 11.85 2.67 -5.40
N ILE A 112 10.99 3.69 -5.56
CA ILE A 112 10.46 4.13 -6.85
C ILE A 112 11.01 5.51 -7.17
N ASP A 113 11.92 5.56 -8.12
CA ASP A 113 12.44 6.79 -8.71
C ASP A 113 11.60 7.23 -9.93
N GLU A 114 11.98 8.36 -10.54
CA GLU A 114 11.29 8.90 -11.72
C GLU A 114 11.27 7.90 -12.89
N GLN A 115 12.36 7.15 -13.10
CA GLN A 115 12.45 6.19 -14.19
C GLN A 115 11.52 5.00 -13.97
N SER A 116 11.49 4.46 -12.76
CA SER A 116 10.57 3.40 -12.35
C SER A 116 9.12 3.83 -12.46
N ALA A 117 8.80 5.07 -12.08
CA ALA A 117 7.46 5.63 -12.22
C ALA A 117 7.04 5.75 -13.69
N LYS A 118 7.93 6.22 -14.57
CA LYS A 118 7.67 6.26 -16.02
C LYS A 118 7.42 4.87 -16.61
N ALA A 119 8.17 3.85 -16.16
CA ALA A 119 7.97 2.47 -16.59
C ALA A 119 6.60 1.93 -16.15
N LEU A 120 6.21 2.15 -14.89
CA LEU A 120 4.89 1.77 -14.38
C LEU A 120 3.76 2.44 -15.18
N VAL A 121 3.86 3.73 -15.45
CA VAL A 121 2.87 4.47 -16.26
C VAL A 121 2.81 3.92 -17.69
N ALA A 122 3.96 3.71 -18.32
CA ALA A 122 4.02 3.14 -19.68
C ALA A 122 3.42 1.73 -19.75
N ASN A 123 3.51 0.95 -18.69
CA ASN A 123 2.92 -0.38 -18.54
C ASN A 123 1.44 -0.35 -18.11
N GLY A 124 0.84 0.83 -17.98
CA GLY A 124 -0.60 0.98 -17.76
C GLY A 124 -1.06 0.85 -16.31
N VAL A 125 -0.20 1.12 -15.33
CA VAL A 125 -0.59 1.12 -13.92
C VAL A 125 -1.74 2.11 -13.67
N LYS A 126 -2.74 1.69 -12.91
CA LYS A 126 -3.94 2.48 -12.58
C LYS A 126 -3.87 3.09 -11.18
N ALA A 127 -3.25 2.37 -10.25
CA ALA A 127 -3.15 2.80 -8.86
C ALA A 127 -1.81 2.44 -8.22
N ILE A 128 -1.31 3.35 -7.41
CA ILE A 128 -0.16 3.15 -6.52
C ILE A 128 -0.64 3.36 -5.09
N GLY A 129 -0.33 2.43 -4.20
CA GLY A 129 -0.59 2.58 -2.77
C GLY A 129 0.68 2.37 -1.95
N GLU A 130 1.11 3.38 -1.23
CA GLU A 130 2.35 3.34 -0.47
C GLU A 130 2.19 2.63 0.88
N GLY A 131 2.74 1.42 0.98
CA GLY A 131 2.80 0.66 2.24
C GLY A 131 4.03 0.98 3.09
N ALA A 132 5.19 1.15 2.45
CA ALA A 132 6.39 1.63 3.12
C ALA A 132 6.32 3.13 3.41
N ASN A 133 7.25 3.64 4.23
CA ASN A 133 7.37 5.07 4.45
C ASN A 133 8.19 5.72 3.33
N MET A 134 7.58 6.69 2.64
CA MET A 134 8.18 7.45 1.53
C MET A 134 8.85 6.56 0.46
N PRO A 135 8.17 5.53 -0.08
CA PRO A 135 8.79 4.63 -1.06
C PRO A 135 8.99 5.28 -2.42
N SER A 136 8.19 6.31 -2.77
CA SER A 136 8.33 7.05 -4.02
C SER A 136 9.08 8.37 -3.80
N THR A 137 9.99 8.71 -4.71
CA THR A 137 10.61 10.04 -4.73
C THR A 137 9.60 11.11 -5.16
N LEU A 138 9.90 12.39 -4.91
CA LEU A 138 9.01 13.48 -5.31
C LEU A 138 8.78 13.51 -6.81
N GLU A 139 9.83 13.25 -7.59
CA GLU A 139 9.77 13.17 -9.05
C GLU A 139 8.86 12.02 -9.52
N ALA A 140 8.93 10.87 -8.84
CA ALA A 140 8.04 9.74 -9.13
C ALA A 140 6.58 10.09 -8.85
N ILE A 141 6.29 10.75 -7.72
CA ILE A 141 4.94 11.21 -7.36
C ILE A 141 4.40 12.17 -8.42
N GLU A 142 5.22 13.12 -8.90
CA GLU A 142 4.82 14.03 -9.98
C GLU A 142 4.47 13.28 -11.27
N VAL A 143 5.25 12.26 -11.64
CA VAL A 143 4.96 11.43 -12.81
C VAL A 143 3.58 10.76 -12.67
N PHE A 144 3.27 10.16 -11.52
CA PHE A 144 1.99 9.52 -11.29
C PHE A 144 0.81 10.51 -11.38
N LEU A 145 0.92 11.65 -10.68
CA LEU A 145 -0.14 12.66 -10.66
C LEU A 145 -0.39 13.27 -12.05
N ARG A 146 0.65 13.60 -12.80
CA ARG A 146 0.54 14.15 -14.16
C ARG A 146 -0.09 13.19 -15.15
N ASN A 147 0.04 11.89 -14.93
CA ASN A 147 -0.53 10.85 -15.80
C ASN A 147 -1.88 10.31 -15.30
N GLY A 148 -2.48 10.92 -14.27
CA GLY A 148 -3.78 10.55 -13.76
C GLY A 148 -3.83 9.20 -13.04
N VAL A 149 -2.68 8.69 -12.60
CA VAL A 149 -2.60 7.47 -11.78
C VAL A 149 -3.16 7.77 -10.39
N LEU A 150 -4.02 6.90 -9.87
CA LEU A 150 -4.50 7.00 -8.51
C LEU A 150 -3.34 6.80 -7.54
N PHE A 151 -3.02 7.80 -6.73
CA PHE A 151 -1.87 7.77 -5.85
C PHE A 151 -2.28 7.90 -4.38
N GLY A 152 -2.05 6.84 -3.61
CA GLY A 152 -2.28 6.77 -2.16
C GLY A 152 -0.98 7.02 -1.40
N PRO A 153 -0.76 8.24 -0.85
CA PRO A 153 0.48 8.60 -0.16
C PRO A 153 0.64 7.83 1.16
N ALA A 154 1.87 7.50 1.51
CA ALA A 154 2.23 6.69 2.68
C ALA A 154 1.52 7.15 3.96
N LYS A 155 1.56 8.46 4.26
CA LYS A 155 0.98 9.04 5.48
C LYS A 155 -0.53 8.78 5.66
N ALA A 156 -1.25 8.49 4.57
CA ALA A 156 -2.66 8.12 4.59
C ALA A 156 -2.83 6.61 4.37
N ALA A 157 -2.19 6.07 3.35
CA ALA A 157 -2.38 4.68 2.94
C ALA A 157 -1.84 3.67 3.97
N ASN A 158 -0.74 3.97 4.66
CA ASN A 158 -0.16 3.07 5.67
C ASN A 158 -0.58 3.39 7.13
N ALA A 159 -1.46 4.35 7.35
CA ALA A 159 -1.90 4.75 8.69
C ALA A 159 -2.62 3.65 9.48
N GLY A 160 -3.03 2.57 8.81
CA GLY A 160 -3.71 1.44 9.45
C GLY A 160 -2.88 0.74 10.52
N GLY A 161 -1.56 0.67 10.35
CA GLY A 161 -0.67 0.08 11.35
C GLY A 161 -0.74 0.80 12.71
N VAL A 162 -0.58 2.12 12.70
CA VAL A 162 -0.68 2.95 13.91
C VAL A 162 -2.11 2.97 14.46
N ALA A 163 -3.11 2.90 13.60
CA ALA A 163 -4.51 2.84 14.03
C ALA A 163 -4.81 1.54 14.80
N VAL A 164 -4.31 0.40 14.34
CA VAL A 164 -4.44 -0.89 15.06
C VAL A 164 -3.70 -0.84 16.39
N SER A 165 -2.51 -0.23 16.46
CA SER A 165 -1.80 -0.01 17.74
C SER A 165 -2.64 0.80 18.73
N ALA A 166 -3.35 1.84 18.26
CA ALA A 166 -4.25 2.61 19.11
C ALA A 166 -5.47 1.78 19.57
N LEU A 167 -6.01 0.91 18.72
CA LEU A 167 -7.05 -0.04 19.10
C LEU A 167 -6.56 -1.04 20.15
N GLU A 168 -5.35 -1.56 19.98
CA GLU A 168 -4.70 -2.45 20.96
C GLU A 168 -4.54 -1.76 22.32
N MET A 169 -4.03 -0.54 22.35
CA MET A 169 -3.91 0.25 23.60
C MET A 169 -5.27 0.45 24.28
N SER A 170 -6.30 0.75 23.48
CA SER A 170 -7.68 0.92 23.99
C SER A 170 -8.21 -0.38 24.58
N GLN A 171 -8.05 -1.51 23.89
CA GLN A 171 -8.45 -2.83 24.33
C GLN A 171 -7.76 -3.22 25.64
N ASN A 172 -6.44 -2.99 25.72
CA ASN A 172 -5.65 -3.27 26.93
C ASN A 172 -6.10 -2.40 28.12
N SER A 173 -6.36 -1.12 27.89
CA SER A 173 -6.86 -0.20 28.92
C SER A 173 -8.23 -0.61 29.46
N MET A 174 -9.12 -1.07 28.59
CA MET A 174 -10.46 -1.56 28.96
C MET A 174 -10.43 -3.00 29.54
N ARG A 175 -9.29 -3.68 29.50
CA ARG A 175 -9.14 -5.11 29.87
C ARG A 175 -10.12 -6.01 29.12
N SER A 176 -10.35 -5.70 27.83
CA SER A 176 -11.22 -6.46 26.94
C SER A 176 -10.42 -7.14 25.85
N ALA A 177 -11.04 -8.10 25.17
CA ALA A 177 -10.48 -8.75 23.97
C ALA A 177 -11.51 -8.65 22.85
N TRP A 178 -11.10 -8.13 21.70
CA TRP A 178 -11.91 -8.12 20.50
C TRP A 178 -11.52 -9.28 19.59
N THR A 179 -12.46 -9.76 18.82
CA THR A 179 -12.19 -10.76 17.79
C THR A 179 -11.41 -10.13 16.62
N PHE A 180 -10.84 -11.00 15.78
CA PHE A 180 -10.18 -10.53 14.56
C PHE A 180 -11.15 -9.72 13.68
N GLU A 181 -12.38 -10.20 13.51
CA GLU A 181 -13.42 -9.57 12.69
C GLU A 181 -13.81 -8.19 13.22
N GLU A 182 -13.89 -8.03 14.53
CA GLU A 182 -14.19 -6.74 15.15
C GLU A 182 -13.06 -5.73 14.91
N VAL A 183 -11.80 -6.15 15.04
CA VAL A 183 -10.63 -5.29 14.77
C VAL A 183 -10.53 -4.95 13.28
N ASP A 184 -10.72 -5.95 12.40
CA ASP A 184 -10.69 -5.76 10.95
C ASP A 184 -11.79 -4.79 10.47
N ALA A 185 -13.01 -4.92 10.99
CA ALA A 185 -14.11 -4.01 10.67
C ALA A 185 -13.80 -2.56 11.13
N LYS A 186 -13.23 -2.38 12.33
CA LYS A 186 -12.79 -1.07 12.83
C LYS A 186 -11.69 -0.49 11.95
N LEU A 187 -10.69 -1.29 11.60
CA LEU A 187 -9.60 -0.89 10.71
C LEU A 187 -10.12 -0.44 9.34
N ARG A 188 -11.01 -1.23 8.74
CA ARG A 188 -11.63 -0.89 7.46
C ARG A 188 -12.35 0.46 7.53
N GLN A 189 -13.15 0.69 8.58
CA GLN A 189 -13.84 1.95 8.76
C GLN A 189 -12.88 3.12 8.96
N ILE A 190 -11.79 2.94 9.72
CA ILE A 190 -10.76 3.96 9.92
C ILE A 190 -10.12 4.32 8.58
N MET A 191 -9.73 3.35 7.77
CA MET A 191 -9.08 3.61 6.48
C MET A 191 -10.02 4.29 5.49
N LYS A 192 -11.30 3.92 5.48
CA LYS A 192 -12.34 4.62 4.72
C LYS A 192 -12.48 6.09 5.17
N ASN A 193 -12.50 6.34 6.46
CA ASN A 193 -12.60 7.69 6.99
C ASN A 193 -11.37 8.54 6.62
N ILE A 194 -10.16 7.97 6.66
CA ILE A 194 -8.92 8.65 6.26
C ILE A 194 -9.00 9.00 4.77
N TYR A 195 -9.40 8.06 3.92
CA TYR A 195 -9.59 8.31 2.49
C TYR A 195 -10.61 9.44 2.25
N THR A 196 -11.79 9.33 2.83
CA THR A 196 -12.88 10.34 2.67
C THR A 196 -12.44 11.72 3.14
N SER A 197 -11.74 11.81 4.27
CA SER A 197 -11.23 13.09 4.80
C SER A 197 -10.17 13.69 3.87
N SER A 198 -9.30 12.86 3.30
CA SER A 198 -8.28 13.31 2.34
C SER A 198 -8.89 13.81 1.03
N VAL A 199 -9.89 13.11 0.50
CA VAL A 199 -10.63 13.55 -0.70
C VAL A 199 -11.33 14.87 -0.44
N LYS A 200 -12.10 14.97 0.65
CA LYS A 200 -12.84 16.18 1.01
C LYS A 200 -11.91 17.38 1.15
N ALA A 201 -10.78 17.22 1.84
CA ALA A 201 -9.82 18.31 2.01
C ALA A 201 -9.18 18.71 0.67
N ALA A 202 -8.86 17.75 -0.21
CA ALA A 202 -8.34 18.06 -1.53
C ALA A 202 -9.34 18.86 -2.38
N GLU A 203 -10.62 18.49 -2.36
CA GLU A 203 -11.68 19.17 -3.10
C GLU A 203 -11.95 20.57 -2.56
N GLU A 204 -12.04 20.73 -1.22
CA GLU A 204 -12.32 22.01 -0.55
C GLU A 204 -11.24 23.06 -0.79
N TYR A 205 -9.99 22.63 -1.00
CA TYR A 205 -8.84 23.52 -1.21
C TYR A 205 -8.31 23.54 -2.65
N ASP A 206 -9.15 23.25 -3.64
CA ASP A 206 -8.86 23.34 -5.07
C ASP A 206 -7.76 22.39 -5.61
N TYR A 207 -7.61 21.22 -4.97
CA TYR A 207 -6.71 20.14 -5.42
C TYR A 207 -7.44 18.81 -5.67
N PRO A 208 -8.56 18.79 -6.44
CA PRO A 208 -9.36 17.58 -6.60
C PRO A 208 -8.52 16.40 -7.14
N GLY A 209 -8.64 15.24 -6.48
CA GLY A 209 -7.93 14.02 -6.85
C GLY A 209 -6.48 13.93 -6.35
N ASN A 210 -5.92 14.99 -5.77
CA ASN A 210 -4.58 14.98 -5.21
C ASN A 210 -4.60 14.60 -3.71
N LEU A 211 -4.50 13.30 -3.43
CA LEU A 211 -4.51 12.79 -2.07
C LEU A 211 -3.24 13.13 -1.28
N VAL A 212 -2.13 13.50 -1.93
CA VAL A 212 -0.92 13.99 -1.25
C VAL A 212 -1.23 15.32 -0.54
N VAL A 213 -1.81 16.26 -1.27
CA VAL A 213 -2.22 17.56 -0.74
C VAL A 213 -3.38 17.36 0.25
N GLY A 214 -4.41 16.60 -0.12
CA GLY A 214 -5.58 16.37 0.70
C GLY A 214 -5.27 15.76 2.07
N SER A 215 -4.38 14.77 2.13
CA SER A 215 -3.98 14.16 3.40
C SER A 215 -3.15 15.11 4.28
N ASN A 216 -2.33 15.98 3.67
CA ASN A 216 -1.59 17.01 4.40
C ASN A 216 -2.55 18.03 5.03
N ILE A 217 -3.49 18.54 4.24
CA ILE A 217 -4.48 19.52 4.70
C ILE A 217 -5.38 18.91 5.78
N ALA A 218 -5.91 17.71 5.54
CA ALA A 218 -6.75 17.03 6.53
C ALA A 218 -6.05 16.82 7.88
N GLY A 219 -4.77 16.47 7.86
CA GLY A 219 -3.96 16.37 9.07
C GLY A 219 -3.71 17.71 9.74
N PHE A 220 -3.37 18.74 8.95
CA PHE A 220 -3.16 20.10 9.46
C PHE A 220 -4.41 20.71 10.11
N LEU A 221 -5.56 20.57 9.47
CA LEU A 221 -6.83 21.13 10.00
C LEU A 221 -7.14 20.60 11.39
N ARG A 222 -6.92 19.32 11.67
CA ARG A 222 -7.14 18.74 13.01
C ARG A 222 -6.29 19.40 14.09
N VAL A 223 -5.04 19.73 13.76
CA VAL A 223 -4.12 20.43 14.68
C VAL A 223 -4.53 21.90 14.81
N ALA A 224 -4.83 22.56 13.70
CA ALA A 224 -5.26 23.96 13.68
C ALA A 224 -6.55 24.18 14.49
N ASP A 225 -7.56 23.32 14.32
CA ASP A 225 -8.80 23.37 15.08
C ASP A 225 -8.57 23.19 16.59
N ALA A 226 -7.68 22.26 16.97
CA ALA A 226 -7.31 22.07 18.36
C ALA A 226 -6.59 23.31 18.94
N MET A 227 -5.70 23.92 18.17
CA MET A 227 -5.01 25.16 18.56
C MET A 227 -5.99 26.33 18.71
N LEU A 228 -6.96 26.47 17.80
CA LEU A 228 -7.99 27.51 17.89
C LEU A 228 -8.89 27.29 19.12
N ALA A 229 -9.25 26.05 19.43
CA ALA A 229 -10.09 25.71 20.57
C ALA A 229 -9.38 25.91 21.93
N GLN A 230 -8.09 25.63 21.98
CA GLN A 230 -7.30 25.64 23.22
C GLN A 230 -6.49 26.92 23.40
N GLY A 231 -6.36 27.72 22.37
CA GLY A 231 -5.49 28.87 22.31
C GLY A 231 -4.06 28.53 21.94
N VAL A 232 -3.31 29.50 21.44
CA VAL A 232 -1.87 29.40 21.20
C VAL A 232 -1.15 29.78 22.48
N ILE A 233 -0.51 28.83 23.12
CA ILE A 233 0.25 29.04 24.37
C ILE A 233 1.70 29.37 24.00
#